data_8eccfaf65d13a875b7fce3073e5da55f
#
_entry.id   8eccfaf65d13a875b7fce3073e5da55f
#
_cell.length_a   1.000
_cell.length_b   1.000
_cell.length_c   1.000
_cell.angle_alpha   90.00
_cell.angle_beta   90.00
_cell.angle_gamma   90.00
#
_symmetry.space_group_name_H-M   'P 1'
#
loop_
_entity.id
_entity.type
_entity.pdbx_description
1 polymer ?
#
loop_
_entity_poly.entity_id
_entity_poly.type
_entity_poly.pdbx_seq_one_letter_code
_entity_poly.pdbx_strand_id
1 'polypeptide(L)'
;MTARVLLTCIRGLDQFSEDILRLCIKYRGHGVVGMDIAGDEEGLNPEDPDMFSQTTIKVFSEAYKLGINRTVHAGEVGPSKCVEQALSKLHAQRIGHGYRVLEDEELYAKCLEERVHFETCPTSSILTGGQSLDLFYHAVCRFSDDQANFSINTDDSMVTGTWTDQEYELVRSWGLTESHIVKTNINALKASFLPENEKTELLTKLYTIYGIEI
;
A
#
# COMPACT_ATOMS: atom_id res chain seq x y z
N MET A 1 -11.28 16.66 9.74
CA MET A 1 -10.44 15.54 9.23
C MET A 1 -9.46 15.13 10.31
N THR A 2 -9.28 13.85 10.55
CA THR A 2 -8.32 13.34 11.55
C THR A 2 -7.20 12.60 10.82
N ALA A 3 -5.93 12.97 11.08
CA ALA A 3 -4.77 12.30 10.50
C ALA A 3 -4.22 11.22 11.46
N ARG A 4 -3.59 10.22 10.89
CA ARG A 4 -2.78 9.20 11.58
C ARG A 4 -1.42 9.13 10.89
N VAL A 5 -0.42 8.63 11.60
CA VAL A 5 0.96 8.60 11.13
C VAL A 5 1.46 7.16 11.07
N LEU A 6 2.16 6.85 10.00
CA LEU A 6 3.03 5.68 9.87
C LEU A 6 4.48 6.15 9.95
N LEU A 7 5.33 5.43 10.65
CA LEU A 7 6.76 5.72 10.69
C LEU A 7 7.48 4.80 9.71
N THR A 8 8.26 5.38 8.81
CA THR A 8 8.84 4.66 7.68
C THR A 8 10.30 4.34 7.92
N CYS A 9 10.67 3.05 7.80
CA CYS A 9 12.04 2.60 7.58
C CYS A 9 12.43 2.90 6.14
N ILE A 10 13.70 3.17 5.89
CA ILE A 10 14.20 3.45 4.54
C ILE A 10 15.15 2.34 4.12
N ARG A 11 14.93 1.76 2.93
CA ARG A 11 15.83 0.77 2.34
C ARG A 11 17.25 1.32 2.29
N GLY A 12 18.22 0.50 2.68
CA GLY A 12 19.63 0.90 2.75
C GLY A 12 20.04 1.74 3.96
N LEU A 13 19.09 2.14 4.81
CA LEU A 13 19.35 2.87 6.07
C LEU A 13 18.97 2.03 7.30
N ASP A 14 19.33 0.76 7.29
CA ASP A 14 18.93 -0.25 8.29
C ASP A 14 19.30 0.10 9.72
N GLN A 15 20.34 0.92 9.92
CA GLN A 15 20.78 1.37 11.23
C GLN A 15 19.71 2.14 12.02
N PHE A 16 18.69 2.66 11.35
CA PHE A 16 17.58 3.39 11.99
C PHE A 16 16.33 2.53 12.24
N SER A 17 16.26 1.33 11.68
CA SER A 17 15.02 0.51 11.69
C SER A 17 14.59 0.14 13.11
N GLU A 18 15.51 -0.19 14.02
CA GLU A 18 15.16 -0.48 15.42
C GLU A 18 14.66 0.77 16.15
N ASP A 19 15.19 1.97 15.83
CA ASP A 19 14.72 3.24 16.38
C ASP A 19 13.31 3.57 15.90
N ILE A 20 12.99 3.32 14.63
CA ILE A 20 11.65 3.48 14.07
C ILE A 20 10.65 2.59 14.82
N LEU A 21 10.96 1.32 15.03
CA LEU A 21 10.10 0.42 15.81
C LEU A 21 9.90 0.94 17.24
N ARG A 22 10.96 1.38 17.91
CA ARG A 22 10.88 1.94 19.24
C ARG A 22 9.98 3.20 19.30
N LEU A 23 10.04 4.05 18.28
CA LEU A 23 9.19 5.23 18.16
C LEU A 23 7.73 4.83 17.90
N CYS A 24 7.46 3.82 17.08
CA CYS A 24 6.12 3.27 16.87
C CYS A 24 5.49 2.82 18.19
N ILE A 25 6.24 2.08 19.01
CA ILE A 25 5.78 1.63 20.34
C ILE A 25 5.51 2.84 21.23
N LYS A 26 6.44 3.78 21.31
CA LYS A 26 6.36 4.96 22.18
C LYS A 26 5.16 5.85 21.85
N TYR A 27 4.87 6.07 20.57
CA TYR A 27 3.87 7.02 20.12
C TYR A 27 2.55 6.37 19.65
N ARG A 28 2.36 5.07 19.88
CA ARG A 28 1.14 4.33 19.54
C ARG A 28 -0.15 5.01 20.06
N GLY A 29 -0.12 5.55 21.28
CA GLY A 29 -1.24 6.29 21.85
C GLY A 29 -1.35 7.76 21.41
N HIS A 30 -0.49 8.22 20.51
CA HIS A 30 -0.38 9.62 20.08
C HIS A 30 -0.55 9.78 18.56
N GLY A 31 -1.32 8.87 17.94
CA GLY A 31 -1.65 8.95 16.52
C GLY A 31 -0.73 8.19 15.57
N VAL A 32 0.34 7.55 16.07
CA VAL A 32 1.12 6.59 15.29
C VAL A 32 0.38 5.25 15.29
N VAL A 33 -0.01 4.78 14.11
CA VAL A 33 -0.86 3.59 13.95
C VAL A 33 -0.15 2.39 13.34
N GLY A 34 1.09 2.56 12.89
CA GLY A 34 1.86 1.47 12.30
C GLY A 34 3.20 1.93 11.76
N MET A 35 3.86 1.05 11.07
CA MET A 35 5.14 1.30 10.41
C MET A 35 5.11 0.88 8.94
N ASP A 36 6.08 1.37 8.20
CA ASP A 36 6.29 1.12 6.79
C ASP A 36 7.76 0.89 6.50
N ILE A 37 8.09 0.40 5.32
CA ILE A 37 9.40 0.52 4.68
C ILE A 37 9.21 0.97 3.25
N ALA A 38 9.98 1.99 2.85
CA ALA A 38 10.00 2.56 1.51
C ALA A 38 11.46 2.77 1.06
N GLY A 39 11.63 3.31 -0.13
CA GLY A 39 12.91 3.63 -0.74
C GLY A 39 13.20 2.77 -1.97
N ASP A 40 14.35 3.02 -2.57
CA ASP A 40 14.72 2.53 -3.89
C ASP A 40 14.70 1.00 -3.98
N GLU A 41 14.02 0.51 -5.01
CA GLU A 41 13.98 -0.89 -5.44
C GLU A 41 14.79 -1.14 -6.72
N GLU A 42 15.36 -0.09 -7.34
CA GLU A 42 16.19 -0.26 -8.52
C GLU A 42 17.42 -1.12 -8.19
N GLY A 43 17.74 -2.01 -9.08
CA GLY A 43 18.89 -2.90 -8.92
C GLY A 43 18.68 -4.09 -8.00
N LEU A 44 17.49 -4.27 -7.39
CA LEU A 44 17.16 -5.53 -6.73
C LEU A 44 17.16 -6.68 -7.75
N ASN A 45 17.99 -7.69 -7.49
CA ASN A 45 18.08 -8.85 -8.36
C ASN A 45 17.09 -9.94 -7.90
N PRO A 46 16.13 -10.38 -8.73
CA PRO A 46 15.20 -11.43 -8.36
C PRO A 46 15.85 -12.77 -8.00
N GLU A 47 17.10 -13.00 -8.44
CA GLU A 47 17.87 -14.20 -8.08
C GLU A 47 18.42 -14.12 -6.63
N ASP A 48 18.51 -12.94 -6.03
CA ASP A 48 18.94 -12.81 -4.65
C ASP A 48 17.95 -13.50 -3.70
N PRO A 49 18.43 -14.18 -2.66
CA PRO A 49 17.56 -14.92 -1.73
C PRO A 49 16.63 -13.99 -0.94
N ASP A 50 17.08 -12.79 -0.64
CA ASP A 50 16.37 -11.82 0.17
C ASP A 50 16.24 -10.46 -0.53
N MET A 51 15.00 -9.98 -0.63
CA MET A 51 14.66 -8.64 -1.14
C MET A 51 14.75 -7.57 -0.04
N PHE A 52 14.82 -7.99 1.20
CA PHE A 52 14.94 -7.14 2.38
C PHE A 52 16.13 -7.55 3.22
N SER A 53 16.78 -6.59 3.87
CA SER A 53 17.89 -6.89 4.77
C SER A 53 17.46 -7.74 5.96
N GLN A 54 18.39 -8.50 6.54
CA GLN A 54 18.13 -9.29 7.76
C GLN A 54 17.70 -8.41 8.93
N THR A 55 18.19 -7.17 9.02
CA THR A 55 17.76 -6.19 10.02
C THR A 55 16.30 -5.81 9.83
N THR A 56 15.89 -5.49 8.59
CA THR A 56 14.50 -5.19 8.26
C THR A 56 13.58 -6.37 8.61
N ILE A 57 13.93 -7.58 8.18
CA ILE A 57 13.14 -8.80 8.46
C ILE A 57 12.97 -8.98 9.97
N LYS A 58 14.03 -8.84 10.74
CA LYS A 58 14.00 -8.93 12.22
C LYS A 58 13.08 -7.89 12.83
N VAL A 59 13.20 -6.62 12.42
CA VAL A 59 12.44 -5.49 12.97
C VAL A 59 10.93 -5.66 12.65
N PHE A 60 10.58 -6.03 11.43
CA PHE A 60 9.19 -6.27 11.05
C PHE A 60 8.59 -7.49 11.73
N SER A 61 9.36 -8.57 11.90
CA SER A 61 8.95 -9.74 12.69
C SER A 61 8.68 -9.37 14.16
N GLU A 62 9.48 -8.48 14.74
CA GLU A 62 9.24 -8.00 16.10
C GLU A 62 8.01 -7.08 16.16
N ALA A 63 7.83 -6.19 15.18
CA ALA A 63 6.63 -5.38 15.03
C ALA A 63 5.35 -6.26 14.96
N TYR A 64 5.41 -7.37 14.22
CA TYR A 64 4.32 -8.34 14.15
C TYR A 64 3.98 -8.91 15.54
N LYS A 65 4.98 -9.40 16.28
CA LYS A 65 4.79 -9.95 17.63
C LYS A 65 4.22 -8.92 18.62
N LEU A 66 4.57 -7.67 18.47
CA LEU A 66 4.09 -6.55 19.30
C LEU A 66 2.74 -5.98 18.85
N GLY A 67 2.15 -6.53 17.79
CA GLY A 67 0.89 -6.06 17.23
C GLY A 67 0.98 -4.61 16.68
N ILE A 68 2.14 -4.21 16.17
CA ILE A 68 2.31 -2.98 15.38
C ILE A 68 1.87 -3.27 13.96
N ASN A 69 0.99 -2.43 13.41
CA ASN A 69 0.55 -2.58 12.02
C ASN A 69 1.69 -2.30 11.04
N ARG A 70 1.65 -2.95 9.89
CA ARG A 70 2.73 -2.92 8.87
C ARG A 70 2.14 -2.75 7.49
N THR A 71 2.54 -1.69 6.80
CA THR A 71 2.49 -1.60 5.35
C THR A 71 3.90 -1.73 4.81
N VAL A 72 4.07 -2.09 3.56
CA VAL A 72 5.38 -2.31 2.96
C VAL A 72 5.33 -1.87 1.51
N HIS A 73 6.16 -0.90 1.13
CA HIS A 73 6.40 -0.60 -0.28
C HIS A 73 7.11 -1.79 -0.91
N ALA A 74 6.50 -2.40 -1.91
CA ALA A 74 7.04 -3.58 -2.57
C ALA A 74 6.49 -3.75 -3.99
N GLY A 75 7.36 -3.96 -4.97
CA GLY A 75 6.95 -4.16 -6.37
C GLY A 75 6.41 -2.90 -7.03
N GLU A 76 6.94 -1.73 -6.70
CA GLU A 76 6.77 -0.51 -7.48
C GLU A 76 7.60 -0.60 -8.75
N VAL A 77 8.89 -0.79 -8.61
CA VAL A 77 9.87 -1.03 -9.68
C VAL A 77 10.65 -2.32 -9.47
N GLY A 78 10.76 -2.82 -8.24
CA GLY A 78 11.39 -4.09 -7.90
C GLY A 78 10.56 -5.30 -8.33
N PRO A 79 11.16 -6.51 -8.40
CA PRO A 79 10.49 -7.71 -8.88
C PRO A 79 9.30 -8.15 -8.00
N SER A 80 8.38 -8.95 -8.55
CA SER A 80 7.24 -9.54 -7.81
C SER A 80 7.64 -10.24 -6.51
N LYS A 81 8.85 -10.77 -6.43
CA LYS A 81 9.45 -11.35 -5.23
C LYS A 81 9.50 -10.38 -4.03
N CYS A 82 9.57 -9.05 -4.29
CA CYS A 82 9.44 -8.05 -3.22
C CYS A 82 8.08 -8.16 -2.55
N VAL A 83 7.00 -8.29 -3.33
CA VAL A 83 5.64 -8.46 -2.80
C VAL A 83 5.51 -9.77 -2.04
N GLU A 84 6.01 -10.88 -2.61
CA GLU A 84 5.99 -12.18 -1.96
C GLU A 84 6.68 -12.13 -0.58
N GLN A 85 7.87 -11.53 -0.51
CA GLN A 85 8.61 -11.44 0.75
C GLN A 85 8.06 -10.40 1.72
N ALA A 86 7.45 -9.32 1.23
CA ALA A 86 6.72 -8.39 2.08
C ALA A 86 5.59 -9.12 2.84
N LEU A 87 4.85 -9.98 2.17
CA LEU A 87 3.78 -10.78 2.78
C LEU A 87 4.34 -11.87 3.71
N SER A 88 5.30 -12.67 3.23
CA SER A 88 5.77 -13.87 3.92
C SER A 88 6.78 -13.58 5.04
N LYS A 89 7.71 -12.64 4.85
CA LYS A 89 8.81 -12.35 5.80
C LYS A 89 8.54 -11.11 6.67
N LEU A 90 7.88 -10.08 6.10
CA LEU A 90 7.60 -8.84 6.82
C LEU A 90 6.20 -8.83 7.43
N HIS A 91 5.37 -9.83 7.11
CA HIS A 91 3.98 -9.93 7.56
C HIS A 91 3.17 -8.66 7.25
N ALA A 92 3.36 -8.12 6.06
CA ALA A 92 2.66 -6.92 5.60
C ALA A 92 1.14 -7.15 5.61
N GLN A 93 0.39 -6.16 6.07
CA GLN A 93 -1.07 -6.14 6.03
C GLN A 93 -1.58 -5.36 4.81
N ARG A 94 -0.73 -4.48 4.27
CA ARG A 94 -0.96 -3.72 3.04
C ARG A 94 0.35 -3.66 2.27
N ILE A 95 0.25 -3.49 0.97
CA ILE A 95 1.38 -3.35 0.06
C ILE A 95 1.32 -1.97 -0.60
N GLY A 96 2.35 -1.15 -0.39
CA GLY A 96 2.54 0.09 -1.12
C GLY A 96 2.86 -0.22 -2.58
N HIS A 97 2.13 0.39 -3.50
CA HIS A 97 2.16 0.17 -4.95
C HIS A 97 1.78 -1.26 -5.36
N GLY A 98 2.70 -2.19 -5.33
CA GLY A 98 2.46 -3.62 -5.60
C GLY A 98 2.30 -3.97 -7.07
N TYR A 99 2.60 -3.09 -8.02
CA TYR A 99 2.28 -3.24 -9.44
C TYR A 99 2.94 -4.45 -10.09
N ARG A 100 4.18 -4.75 -9.68
CA ARG A 100 4.96 -5.88 -10.23
C ARG A 100 4.47 -7.25 -9.78
N VAL A 101 3.48 -7.31 -8.88
CA VAL A 101 2.78 -8.58 -8.56
C VAL A 101 2.16 -9.22 -9.80
N LEU A 102 1.77 -8.41 -10.80
CA LEU A 102 1.21 -8.86 -12.08
C LEU A 102 2.20 -9.63 -12.96
N GLU A 103 3.49 -9.60 -12.65
CA GLU A 103 4.51 -10.38 -13.34
C GLU A 103 4.55 -11.86 -12.90
N ASP A 104 3.84 -12.18 -11.81
CA ASP A 104 3.71 -13.53 -11.25
C ASP A 104 2.21 -13.84 -11.03
N GLU A 105 1.61 -14.53 -11.99
CA GLU A 105 0.17 -14.85 -11.99
C GLU A 105 -0.25 -15.73 -10.79
N GLU A 106 0.64 -16.60 -10.29
CA GLU A 106 0.33 -17.45 -9.13
C GLU A 106 0.32 -16.61 -7.85
N LEU A 107 1.31 -15.74 -7.67
CA LEU A 107 1.36 -14.80 -6.56
C LEU A 107 0.17 -13.83 -6.61
N TYR A 108 -0.15 -13.30 -7.78
CA TYR A 108 -1.27 -12.39 -7.94
C TYR A 108 -2.61 -13.07 -7.61
N ALA A 109 -2.83 -14.29 -8.12
CA ALA A 109 -4.03 -15.06 -7.79
C ALA A 109 -4.18 -15.28 -6.26
N LYS A 110 -3.07 -15.60 -5.58
CA LYS A 110 -3.03 -15.71 -4.12
C LYS A 110 -3.37 -14.38 -3.43
N CYS A 111 -2.82 -13.27 -3.90
CA CYS A 111 -3.15 -11.95 -3.37
C CYS A 111 -4.63 -11.59 -3.52
N LEU A 112 -5.27 -11.98 -4.63
CA LEU A 112 -6.71 -11.80 -4.83
C LEU A 112 -7.52 -12.65 -3.85
N GLU A 113 -7.18 -13.93 -3.68
CA GLU A 113 -7.84 -14.85 -2.75
C GLU A 113 -7.73 -14.37 -1.29
N GLU A 114 -6.53 -13.98 -0.86
CA GLU A 114 -6.25 -13.48 0.48
C GLU A 114 -6.72 -12.02 0.70
N ARG A 115 -7.24 -11.37 -0.36
CA ARG A 115 -7.70 -9.98 -0.30
C ARG A 115 -6.62 -9.00 0.14
N VAL A 116 -5.37 -9.22 -0.27
CA VAL A 116 -4.26 -8.30 -0.01
C VAL A 116 -4.63 -6.90 -0.48
N HIS A 117 -4.39 -5.88 0.36
CA HIS A 117 -4.67 -4.49 0.00
C HIS A 117 -3.47 -3.83 -0.66
N PHE A 118 -3.67 -3.28 -1.87
CA PHE A 118 -2.67 -2.51 -2.60
C PHE A 118 -2.94 -1.01 -2.48
N GLU A 119 -1.92 -0.25 -2.11
CA GLU A 119 -1.97 1.21 -2.00
C GLU A 119 -1.46 1.83 -3.30
N THR A 120 -2.33 1.99 -4.29
CA THR A 120 -1.90 2.46 -5.62
C THR A 120 -1.80 3.98 -5.67
N CYS A 121 -0.79 4.48 -6.38
CA CYS A 121 -0.50 5.90 -6.54
C CYS A 121 -0.28 6.20 -8.03
N PRO A 122 -1.37 6.42 -8.81
CA PRO A 122 -1.32 6.45 -10.28
C PRO A 122 -0.32 7.47 -10.86
N THR A 123 -0.40 8.72 -10.45
CA THR A 123 0.51 9.78 -10.96
C THR A 123 1.95 9.53 -10.53
N SER A 124 2.16 9.17 -9.26
CA SER A 124 3.51 8.90 -8.75
C SER A 124 4.17 7.77 -9.53
N SER A 125 3.49 6.65 -9.74
CA SER A 125 4.04 5.50 -10.44
C SER A 125 4.41 5.77 -11.90
N ILE A 126 3.74 6.72 -12.56
CA ILE A 126 4.13 7.20 -13.89
C ILE A 126 5.40 8.06 -13.79
N LEU A 127 5.45 8.98 -12.84
CA LEU A 127 6.57 9.91 -12.67
C LEU A 127 7.86 9.20 -12.26
N THR A 128 7.77 8.18 -11.42
CA THR A 128 8.90 7.36 -10.96
C THR A 128 9.31 6.28 -11.97
N GLY A 129 8.55 6.10 -13.05
CA GLY A 129 8.81 5.06 -14.05
C GLY A 129 8.40 3.64 -13.63
N GLY A 130 7.72 3.48 -12.49
CA GLY A 130 7.18 2.20 -12.03
C GLY A 130 6.08 1.67 -12.93
N GLN A 131 5.38 2.57 -13.63
CA GLN A 131 4.35 2.22 -14.61
C GLN A 131 4.53 2.98 -15.91
N SER A 132 4.11 2.38 -17.03
CA SER A 132 4.16 2.99 -18.36
C SER A 132 3.12 4.11 -18.49
N LEU A 133 3.45 5.13 -19.28
CA LEU A 133 2.48 6.10 -19.80
C LEU A 133 1.46 5.49 -20.76
N ASP A 134 1.66 4.27 -21.23
CA ASP A 134 0.70 3.58 -22.08
C ASP A 134 -0.51 3.15 -21.25
N LEU A 135 -1.54 3.96 -21.34
CA LEU A 135 -2.77 3.92 -20.52
C LEU A 135 -3.50 2.57 -20.55
N PHE A 136 -3.30 1.75 -21.59
CA PHE A 136 -3.93 0.45 -21.72
C PHE A 136 -3.34 -0.63 -20.80
N TYR A 137 -2.22 -0.35 -20.13
CA TYR A 137 -1.47 -1.33 -19.35
C TYR A 137 -1.16 -0.90 -17.93
N HIS A 138 -1.72 0.20 -17.42
CA HIS A 138 -1.50 0.57 -16.03
C HIS A 138 -2.12 -0.48 -15.10
N ALA A 139 -1.35 -0.94 -14.11
CA ALA A 139 -1.75 -2.00 -13.18
C ALA A 139 -3.10 -1.74 -12.49
N VAL A 140 -3.44 -0.48 -12.23
CA VAL A 140 -4.73 -0.08 -11.65
C VAL A 140 -5.93 -0.53 -12.50
N CYS A 141 -5.82 -0.53 -13.83
CA CYS A 141 -6.89 -1.02 -14.70
C CYS A 141 -7.09 -2.53 -14.50
N ARG A 142 -6.00 -3.30 -14.48
CA ARG A 142 -6.06 -4.75 -14.22
C ARG A 142 -6.59 -5.03 -12.81
N PHE A 143 -6.14 -4.29 -11.79
CA PHE A 143 -6.68 -4.43 -10.43
C PHE A 143 -8.18 -4.12 -10.36
N SER A 144 -8.65 -3.14 -11.14
CA SER A 144 -10.08 -2.81 -11.22
C SER A 144 -10.90 -3.92 -11.88
N ASP A 145 -10.43 -4.46 -13.01
CA ASP A 145 -11.10 -5.51 -13.77
C ASP A 145 -11.21 -6.81 -12.96
N ASP A 146 -10.13 -7.18 -12.26
CA ASP A 146 -10.08 -8.37 -11.41
C ASP A 146 -10.71 -8.16 -10.02
N GLN A 147 -11.25 -6.97 -9.77
CA GLN A 147 -11.86 -6.60 -8.49
C GLN A 147 -10.92 -6.76 -7.28
N ALA A 148 -9.62 -6.54 -7.48
CA ALA A 148 -8.63 -6.55 -6.42
C ALA A 148 -8.99 -5.61 -5.27
N ASN A 149 -8.40 -5.83 -4.11
CA ASN A 149 -8.54 -4.94 -2.97
C ASN A 149 -7.46 -3.86 -3.06
N PHE A 150 -7.81 -2.66 -3.54
CA PHE A 150 -6.87 -1.55 -3.66
C PHE A 150 -7.51 -0.21 -3.31
N SER A 151 -6.68 0.78 -3.05
CA SER A 151 -7.04 2.19 -2.88
C SER A 151 -6.30 3.06 -3.88
N ILE A 152 -6.83 4.26 -4.14
CA ILE A 152 -6.20 5.29 -4.97
C ILE A 152 -5.67 6.36 -4.02
N ASN A 153 -4.38 6.66 -4.12
CA ASN A 153 -3.66 7.57 -3.24
C ASN A 153 -2.79 8.52 -4.08
N THR A 154 -2.30 9.58 -3.46
CA THR A 154 -1.49 10.62 -4.11
C THR A 154 0.01 10.36 -4.04
N ASP A 155 0.44 9.50 -3.09
CA ASP A 155 1.83 9.47 -2.66
C ASP A 155 2.28 10.84 -2.13
N ASP A 156 3.50 11.26 -2.40
CA ASP A 156 4.07 12.53 -1.97
C ASP A 156 3.52 13.71 -2.79
N SER A 157 2.33 14.20 -2.45
CA SER A 157 1.65 15.30 -3.17
C SER A 157 2.53 16.52 -3.38
N MET A 158 3.45 16.82 -2.47
CA MET A 158 4.38 17.95 -2.61
C MET A 158 5.45 17.70 -3.69
N VAL A 159 5.71 16.46 -4.05
CA VAL A 159 6.66 16.05 -5.09
C VAL A 159 5.92 15.85 -6.41
N THR A 160 4.84 15.10 -6.40
CA THR A 160 4.06 14.75 -7.60
C THR A 160 3.22 15.90 -8.13
N GLY A 161 2.91 16.88 -7.27
CA GLY A 161 2.07 18.04 -7.64
C GLY A 161 0.60 17.67 -7.84
N THR A 162 0.14 16.53 -7.32
CA THR A 162 -1.22 16.02 -7.51
C THR A 162 -1.96 15.83 -6.19
N TRP A 163 -3.29 15.87 -6.25
CA TRP A 163 -4.20 15.68 -5.12
C TRP A 163 -5.21 14.57 -5.44
N THR A 164 -5.89 14.07 -4.44
CA THR A 164 -6.80 12.92 -4.57
C THR A 164 -7.88 13.07 -5.65
N ASP A 165 -8.42 14.27 -5.82
CA ASP A 165 -9.41 14.57 -6.87
C ASP A 165 -8.81 14.44 -8.28
N GLN A 166 -7.56 14.85 -8.47
CA GLN A 166 -6.83 14.71 -9.73
C GLN A 166 -6.48 13.24 -10.02
N GLU A 167 -6.14 12.46 -9.00
CA GLU A 167 -5.96 11.01 -9.14
C GLU A 167 -7.26 10.33 -9.60
N TYR A 168 -8.41 10.74 -9.04
CA TYR A 168 -9.71 10.22 -9.50
C TYR A 168 -10.03 10.62 -10.93
N GLU A 169 -9.72 11.86 -11.34
CA GLU A 169 -9.89 12.28 -12.74
C GLU A 169 -9.00 11.47 -13.68
N LEU A 170 -7.75 11.22 -13.27
CA LEU A 170 -6.81 10.42 -14.04
C LEU A 170 -7.35 8.99 -14.26
N VAL A 171 -7.75 8.29 -13.21
CA VAL A 171 -8.24 6.91 -13.34
C VAL A 171 -9.59 6.83 -14.07
N ARG A 172 -10.45 7.87 -13.98
CA ARG A 172 -11.64 7.99 -14.83
C ARG A 172 -11.28 8.07 -16.31
N SER A 173 -10.22 8.79 -16.65
CA SER A 173 -9.74 8.88 -18.03
C SER A 173 -9.26 7.52 -18.57
N TRP A 174 -8.90 6.59 -17.67
CA TRP A 174 -8.55 5.20 -17.99
C TRP A 174 -9.75 4.24 -18.03
N GLY A 175 -10.96 4.75 -17.74
CA GLY A 175 -12.19 3.96 -17.80
C GLY A 175 -12.73 3.46 -16.47
N LEU A 176 -12.11 3.82 -15.33
CA LEU A 176 -12.69 3.51 -14.04
C LEU A 176 -13.98 4.33 -13.84
N THR A 177 -15.03 3.67 -13.45
CA THR A 177 -16.34 4.30 -13.19
C THR A 177 -16.44 4.83 -11.76
N GLU A 178 -17.46 5.63 -11.47
CA GLU A 178 -17.77 6.07 -10.11
C GLU A 178 -17.93 4.88 -9.15
N SER A 179 -18.52 3.78 -9.61
CA SER A 179 -18.66 2.56 -8.81
C SER A 179 -17.29 1.97 -8.41
N HIS A 180 -16.32 2.01 -9.33
CA HIS A 180 -14.95 1.57 -9.01
C HIS A 180 -14.31 2.49 -7.95
N ILE A 181 -14.43 3.80 -8.09
CA ILE A 181 -13.87 4.78 -7.14
C ILE A 181 -14.53 4.64 -5.76
N VAL A 182 -15.85 4.49 -5.70
CA VAL A 182 -16.55 4.22 -4.43
C VAL A 182 -16.01 2.95 -3.77
N LYS A 183 -15.80 1.89 -4.54
CA LYS A 183 -15.23 0.63 -4.04
C LYS A 183 -13.82 0.83 -3.49
N THR A 184 -12.96 1.59 -4.19
CA THR A 184 -11.60 1.86 -3.70
C THR A 184 -11.61 2.65 -2.38
N ASN A 185 -12.52 3.60 -2.21
CA ASN A 185 -12.67 4.36 -0.96
C ASN A 185 -13.13 3.47 0.21
N ILE A 186 -14.05 2.56 -0.05
CA ILE A 186 -14.49 1.58 0.95
C ILE A 186 -13.34 0.63 1.31
N ASN A 187 -12.59 0.16 0.31
CA ASN A 187 -11.41 -0.68 0.51
C ASN A 187 -10.35 0.05 1.35
N ALA A 188 -10.03 1.31 1.02
CA ALA A 188 -9.08 2.14 1.75
C ALA A 188 -9.44 2.23 3.23
N LEU A 189 -10.72 2.51 3.53
CA LEU A 189 -11.18 2.59 4.91
C LEU A 189 -11.13 1.25 5.63
N LYS A 190 -11.53 0.16 4.99
CA LYS A 190 -11.45 -1.20 5.55
C LYS A 190 -10.01 -1.62 5.85
N ALA A 191 -9.07 -1.28 4.96
CA ALA A 191 -7.65 -1.58 5.12
C ALA A 191 -6.92 -0.59 6.05
N SER A 192 -7.55 0.52 6.44
CA SER A 192 -6.94 1.50 7.32
C SER A 192 -6.53 0.89 8.67
N PHE A 193 -5.51 1.45 9.31
CA PHE A 193 -5.07 1.05 10.65
C PHE A 193 -5.78 1.85 11.76
N LEU A 194 -6.99 2.31 11.48
CA LEU A 194 -7.84 2.94 12.49
C LEU A 194 -8.32 1.92 13.53
N PRO A 195 -8.62 2.35 14.77
CA PRO A 195 -9.37 1.53 15.72
C PRO A 195 -10.71 1.08 15.12
N GLU A 196 -11.17 -0.13 15.43
CA GLU A 196 -12.36 -0.73 14.83
C GLU A 196 -13.64 0.09 15.04
N ASN A 197 -13.77 0.77 16.18
CA ASN A 197 -14.90 1.65 16.44
C ASN A 197 -14.91 2.88 15.51
N GLU A 198 -13.75 3.52 15.29
CA GLU A 198 -13.62 4.64 14.35
C GLU A 198 -13.88 4.18 12.91
N LYS A 199 -13.35 3.01 12.54
CA LYS A 199 -13.54 2.40 11.22
C LYS A 199 -15.02 2.12 10.94
N THR A 200 -15.74 1.51 11.90
CA THR A 200 -17.17 1.22 11.79
C THR A 200 -17.99 2.49 11.62
N GLU A 201 -17.72 3.53 12.43
CA GLU A 201 -18.41 4.81 12.31
C GLU A 201 -18.21 5.45 10.93
N LEU A 202 -16.99 5.46 10.43
CA LEU A 202 -16.68 6.03 9.12
C LEU A 202 -17.26 5.20 7.97
N LEU A 203 -17.29 3.86 8.08
CA LEU A 203 -17.93 2.99 7.08
C LEU A 203 -19.43 3.27 6.99
N THR A 204 -20.10 3.40 8.13
CA THR A 204 -21.53 3.76 8.17
C THR A 204 -21.78 5.10 7.48
N LYS A 205 -20.94 6.11 7.74
CA LYS A 205 -21.02 7.41 7.06
C LYS A 205 -20.82 7.29 5.55
N LEU A 206 -19.81 6.52 5.10
CA LEU A 206 -19.55 6.32 3.67
C LEU A 206 -20.73 5.61 2.98
N TYR A 207 -21.26 4.56 3.57
CA TYR A 207 -22.40 3.84 3.02
C TYR A 207 -23.61 4.77 2.87
N THR A 208 -23.89 5.60 3.89
CA THR A 208 -24.95 6.60 3.83
C THR A 208 -24.73 7.61 2.69
N ILE A 209 -23.51 8.15 2.56
CA ILE A 209 -23.16 9.12 1.51
C ILE A 209 -23.32 8.52 0.12
N TYR A 210 -22.91 7.26 -0.06
CA TYR A 210 -22.97 6.58 -1.34
C TYR A 210 -24.32 5.91 -1.63
N GLY A 211 -25.29 5.98 -0.71
CA GLY A 211 -26.60 5.35 -0.86
C GLY A 211 -26.53 3.81 -0.89
N ILE A 212 -25.57 3.22 -0.17
CA ILE A 212 -25.39 1.77 -0.09
C ILE A 212 -26.17 1.27 1.14
N GLU A 213 -27.11 0.36 0.96
CA GLU A 213 -27.81 -0.32 2.05
C GLU A 213 -26.86 -1.27 2.76
N ILE A 214 -26.90 -1.30 4.12
CA ILE A 214 -26.04 -2.10 4.99
C ILE A 214 -26.74 -3.42 5.32
#